data_6442f1e5dd48d05d3979528b582afd9b
#
_entry.id   6442f1e5dd48d05d3979528b582afd9b
#
_cell.length_a   1.000
_cell.length_b   1.000
_cell.length_c   1.000
_cell.angle_alpha   90.00
_cell.angle_beta   90.00
_cell.angle_gamma   90.00
#
_symmetry.space_group_name_H-M   'P 1'
#
loop_
_entity.id
_entity.type
_entity.pdbx_description
1 polymer ?
#
loop_
_entity_poly.entity_id
_entity_poly.type
_entity_poly.pdbx_seq_one_letter_code
_entity_poly.pdbx_strand_id
1 'polypeptide(L)'
;VNVDLKPFQSRLDALAKLNLNLDLERREEYTAANGWHLDHYEADLPGEPGGEPLKAGSFAAAKAVLRDYRFPPPDLITGIFVPDMPLEQRVMLLRARFLLFTFYFGVKISGVVDEQRQEDGEPSRVWGYRYATLEGHFERGQIEFLIVKNLQSGTVKFKISAFSKTGTIQNIFYRIGFALFGRRLQVRFARQSLARMQRLVFEALHTGRTPHDGPPVQTATAADPEARDKLTALGAPPAAGSSPASSAVSGNPSSPHAPGNPSGTPPSPAKPPETRTP
;
A
#
# COMPACT_ATOMS: atom_id res chain seq x y z
N VAL A 1 -7.44 -10.32 -20.15
CA VAL A 1 -8.00 -9.06 -20.71
C VAL A 1 -6.95 -7.98 -20.55
N ASN A 2 -6.39 -7.48 -21.65
CA ASN A 2 -5.41 -6.39 -21.64
C ASN A 2 -6.11 -5.11 -21.18
N VAL A 3 -5.75 -4.66 -19.99
CA VAL A 3 -6.14 -3.34 -19.47
C VAL A 3 -5.28 -2.31 -20.20
N ASP A 4 -5.90 -1.31 -20.85
CA ASP A 4 -5.12 -0.17 -21.36
C ASP A 4 -4.58 0.64 -20.16
N LEU A 5 -3.31 0.41 -19.84
CA LEU A 5 -2.61 1.12 -18.77
C LEU A 5 -2.07 2.48 -19.19
N LYS A 6 -2.11 2.80 -20.50
CA LYS A 6 -1.55 4.06 -21.04
C LYS A 6 -1.97 5.32 -20.26
N PRO A 7 -3.26 5.48 -19.86
CA PRO A 7 -3.67 6.67 -19.11
C PRO A 7 -3.07 6.77 -17.71
N PHE A 8 -2.60 5.65 -17.16
CA PHE A 8 -2.10 5.56 -15.77
C PHE A 8 -0.60 5.31 -15.69
N GLN A 9 0.06 4.98 -16.81
CA GLN A 9 1.48 4.58 -16.80
C GLN A 9 2.36 5.66 -16.17
N SER A 10 2.24 6.90 -16.60
CA SER A 10 3.05 8.00 -16.04
C SER A 10 2.84 8.22 -14.54
N ARG A 11 1.63 7.92 -14.03
CA ARG A 11 1.33 7.98 -12.60
C ARG A 11 1.96 6.83 -11.85
N LEU A 12 1.86 5.60 -12.38
CA LEU A 12 2.51 4.44 -11.79
C LEU A 12 4.03 4.63 -11.73
N ASP A 13 4.62 5.17 -12.80
CA ASP A 13 6.05 5.48 -12.86
C ASP A 13 6.45 6.57 -11.84
N ALA A 14 5.60 7.56 -11.63
CA ALA A 14 5.81 8.58 -10.61
C ALA A 14 5.71 7.99 -9.19
N LEU A 15 4.69 7.17 -8.92
CA LEU A 15 4.50 6.50 -7.64
C LEU A 15 5.66 5.54 -7.30
N ALA A 16 6.23 4.87 -8.31
CA ALA A 16 7.34 3.95 -8.11
C ALA A 16 8.60 4.64 -7.54
N LYS A 17 8.73 5.96 -7.74
CA LYS A 17 9.85 6.78 -7.26
C LYS A 17 9.64 7.34 -5.84
N LEU A 18 8.43 7.24 -5.30
CA LEU A 18 8.12 7.75 -3.96
C LEU A 18 8.57 6.75 -2.89
N ASN A 19 8.96 7.30 -1.75
CA ASN A 19 9.24 6.52 -0.56
C ASN A 19 7.94 6.19 0.20
N LEU A 20 8.04 5.23 1.12
CA LEU A 20 7.00 5.02 2.12
C LEU A 20 6.91 6.26 3.03
N ASN A 21 5.70 6.62 3.44
CA ASN A 21 5.49 7.73 4.39
C ASN A 21 5.55 7.28 5.87
N LEU A 22 6.04 6.08 6.11
CA LEU A 22 6.24 5.50 7.45
C LEU A 22 7.52 4.65 7.45
N ASP A 23 8.11 4.51 8.62
CA ASP A 23 9.28 3.68 8.87
C ASP A 23 8.84 2.29 9.38
N LEU A 24 9.01 1.27 8.56
CA LEU A 24 8.59 -0.10 8.91
C LEU A 24 9.49 -0.75 9.98
N GLU A 25 10.71 -0.26 10.20
CA GLU A 25 11.59 -0.74 11.25
C GLU A 25 11.08 -0.34 12.64
N ARG A 26 10.28 0.73 12.71
CA ARG A 26 9.64 1.23 13.94
C ARG A 26 8.24 0.66 14.15
N ARG A 27 7.93 -0.51 13.62
CA ARG A 27 6.59 -1.11 13.63
C ARG A 27 6.01 -1.26 15.06
N GLU A 28 6.83 -1.56 16.04
CA GLU A 28 6.45 -1.70 17.45
C GLU A 28 5.98 -0.40 18.11
N GLU A 29 6.32 0.77 17.55
CA GLU A 29 5.83 2.05 18.02
C GLU A 29 4.40 2.37 17.53
N TYR A 30 3.89 1.62 16.56
CA TYR A 30 2.60 1.87 15.92
C TYR A 30 1.48 1.18 16.69
N THR A 31 1.23 1.70 17.89
CA THR A 31 0.28 1.17 18.87
C THR A 31 -0.90 2.12 19.07
N ALA A 32 -1.99 1.59 19.64
CA ALA A 32 -3.15 2.42 20.01
C ALA A 32 -2.78 3.53 21.03
N ALA A 33 -1.85 3.25 21.95
CA ALA A 33 -1.35 4.24 22.91
C ALA A 33 -0.65 5.41 22.22
N ASN A 34 -0.02 5.19 21.06
CA ASN A 34 0.62 6.20 20.23
C ASN A 34 -0.34 6.81 19.20
N GLY A 35 -1.65 6.61 19.34
CA GLY A 35 -2.69 7.18 18.48
C GLY A 35 -2.81 6.52 17.11
N TRP A 36 -2.40 5.26 16.98
CA TRP A 36 -2.63 4.46 15.79
C TRP A 36 -3.91 3.65 15.92
N HIS A 37 -4.64 3.52 14.81
CA HIS A 37 -5.72 2.56 14.70
C HIS A 37 -5.14 1.20 14.32
N LEU A 38 -5.56 0.18 15.05
CA LEU A 38 -5.20 -1.21 14.81
C LEU A 38 -6.48 -1.95 14.45
N ASP A 39 -6.46 -2.63 13.34
CA ASP A 39 -7.61 -3.35 12.81
C ASP A 39 -7.24 -4.79 12.52
N HIS A 40 -8.16 -5.68 12.86
CA HIS A 40 -8.08 -7.09 12.52
C HIS A 40 -9.46 -7.60 12.11
N TYR A 41 -9.52 -8.25 10.95
CA TYR A 41 -10.72 -8.88 10.43
C TYR A 41 -10.36 -10.21 9.80
N GLU A 42 -11.23 -11.21 9.95
CA GLU A 42 -11.06 -12.51 9.32
C GLU A 42 -12.38 -13.09 8.86
N ALA A 43 -12.31 -14.02 7.91
CA ALA A 43 -13.42 -14.83 7.47
C ALA A 43 -12.95 -16.23 7.10
N ASP A 44 -13.76 -17.22 7.46
CA ASP A 44 -13.56 -18.60 7.03
C ASP A 44 -13.88 -18.73 5.53
N LEU A 45 -13.03 -19.49 4.86
CA LEU A 45 -13.22 -19.92 3.47
C LEU A 45 -13.61 -21.42 3.48
N PRO A 46 -14.09 -21.99 2.37
CA PRO A 46 -14.35 -23.42 2.30
C PRO A 46 -13.12 -24.21 2.75
N GLY A 47 -13.31 -25.15 3.67
CA GLY A 47 -12.23 -25.99 4.20
C GLY A 47 -11.64 -26.93 3.16
N GLU A 48 -10.44 -27.42 3.46
CA GLU A 48 -9.74 -28.46 2.71
C GLU A 48 -9.43 -29.65 3.65
N PRO A 49 -9.04 -30.81 3.13
CA PRO A 49 -8.44 -31.84 3.97
C PRO A 49 -7.18 -31.31 4.70
N GLY A 50 -6.85 -31.90 5.85
CA GLY A 50 -5.59 -31.63 6.54
C GLY A 50 -4.39 -31.91 5.62
N GLY A 51 -3.24 -31.31 5.93
CA GLY A 51 -2.01 -31.38 5.12
C GLY A 51 -1.84 -30.17 4.19
N GLU A 52 -0.97 -30.32 3.19
CA GLU A 52 -0.64 -29.24 2.24
C GLU A 52 -1.85 -28.75 1.44
N PRO A 53 -1.85 -27.46 1.01
CA PRO A 53 -2.91 -26.90 0.18
C PRO A 53 -3.13 -27.69 -1.12
N LEU A 54 -4.38 -27.95 -1.44
CA LEU A 54 -4.76 -28.57 -2.71
C LEU A 54 -4.49 -27.61 -3.87
N LYS A 55 -4.01 -28.14 -5.01
CA LYS A 55 -3.74 -27.34 -6.23
C LYS A 55 -4.97 -26.62 -6.76
N ALA A 56 -6.17 -27.21 -6.62
CA ALA A 56 -7.46 -26.63 -7.00
C ALA A 56 -8.36 -26.41 -5.78
N GLY A 57 -7.78 -26.19 -4.61
CA GLY A 57 -8.51 -25.97 -3.37
C GLY A 57 -8.78 -24.50 -3.07
N SER A 58 -9.39 -24.30 -1.91
CA SER A 58 -9.77 -22.98 -1.40
C SER A 58 -8.57 -22.06 -1.21
N PHE A 59 -7.46 -22.58 -0.65
CA PHE A 59 -6.23 -21.82 -0.47
C PHE A 59 -5.68 -21.32 -1.81
N ALA A 60 -5.61 -22.17 -2.83
CA ALA A 60 -5.12 -21.82 -4.15
C ALA A 60 -6.04 -20.79 -4.86
N ALA A 61 -7.36 -20.97 -4.76
CA ALA A 61 -8.34 -20.04 -5.30
C ALA A 61 -8.26 -18.67 -4.62
N ALA A 62 -8.17 -18.64 -3.28
CA ALA A 62 -8.02 -17.42 -2.51
C ALA A 62 -6.71 -16.69 -2.83
N LYS A 63 -5.59 -17.43 -2.97
CA LYS A 63 -4.30 -16.90 -3.40
C LYS A 63 -4.40 -16.20 -4.76
N ALA A 64 -5.09 -16.78 -5.73
CA ALA A 64 -5.31 -16.17 -7.04
C ALA A 64 -6.13 -14.88 -6.95
N VAL A 65 -7.26 -14.89 -6.21
CA VAL A 65 -8.10 -13.71 -5.97
C VAL A 65 -7.29 -12.58 -5.31
N LEU A 66 -6.49 -12.92 -4.31
CA LEU A 66 -5.69 -11.96 -3.54
C LEU A 66 -4.56 -11.37 -4.39
N ARG A 67 -3.81 -12.21 -5.13
CA ARG A 67 -2.72 -11.77 -6.01
C ARG A 67 -3.19 -10.78 -7.08
N ASP A 68 -4.39 -11.01 -7.62
CA ASP A 68 -4.98 -10.19 -8.67
C ASP A 68 -5.79 -9.00 -8.10
N TYR A 69 -5.74 -8.78 -6.78
CA TYR A 69 -6.45 -7.70 -6.07
C TYR A 69 -7.95 -7.63 -6.41
N ARG A 70 -8.63 -8.77 -6.48
CA ARG A 70 -10.05 -8.86 -6.90
C ARG A 70 -11.03 -8.92 -5.73
N PHE A 71 -10.55 -9.11 -4.53
CA PHE A 71 -11.36 -9.21 -3.31
C PHE A 71 -11.98 -7.88 -2.86
N PRO A 72 -11.42 -6.67 -3.11
CA PRO A 72 -12.09 -5.44 -2.73
C PRO A 72 -13.40 -5.24 -3.49
N PRO A 73 -14.41 -4.60 -2.88
CA PRO A 73 -15.63 -4.21 -3.58
C PRO A 73 -15.32 -3.15 -4.64
N PRO A 74 -15.62 -3.39 -5.94
CA PRO A 74 -15.18 -2.51 -7.04
C PRO A 74 -15.91 -1.16 -7.06
N ASP A 75 -17.08 -1.08 -6.42
CA ASP A 75 -17.82 0.17 -6.18
C ASP A 75 -17.15 1.05 -5.13
N LEU A 76 -16.31 0.48 -4.27
CA LEU A 76 -15.62 1.19 -3.20
C LEU A 76 -14.15 1.44 -3.52
N ILE A 77 -13.39 0.40 -3.86
CA ILE A 77 -11.95 0.49 -4.18
C ILE A 77 -11.60 -0.40 -5.37
N THR A 78 -10.81 0.16 -6.29
CA THR A 78 -10.21 -0.54 -7.42
C THR A 78 -8.70 -0.32 -7.43
N GLY A 79 -7.92 -1.40 -7.58
CA GLY A 79 -6.47 -1.32 -7.76
C GLY A 79 -6.10 -1.22 -9.25
N ILE A 80 -5.21 -0.30 -9.57
CA ILE A 80 -4.63 -0.12 -10.91
C ILE A 80 -3.13 -0.37 -10.79
N PHE A 81 -2.63 -1.39 -11.47
CA PHE A 81 -1.23 -1.82 -11.40
C PHE A 81 -0.85 -2.60 -12.66
N VAL A 82 0.44 -2.83 -12.87
CA VAL A 82 0.96 -3.67 -13.97
C VAL A 82 0.81 -5.15 -13.56
N PRO A 83 -0.04 -5.95 -14.22
CA PRO A 83 -0.36 -7.32 -13.79
C PRO A 83 0.84 -8.25 -13.74
N ASP A 84 1.75 -8.16 -14.72
CA ASP A 84 2.90 -9.04 -14.86
C ASP A 84 4.13 -8.62 -14.02
N MET A 85 4.01 -7.51 -13.28
CA MET A 85 5.07 -7.08 -12.36
C MET A 85 5.17 -8.04 -11.18
N PRO A 86 6.40 -8.47 -10.79
CA PRO A 86 6.61 -9.24 -9.57
C PRO A 86 5.93 -8.57 -8.38
N LEU A 87 5.30 -9.37 -7.53
CA LEU A 87 4.47 -8.85 -6.43
C LEU A 87 5.28 -7.93 -5.50
N GLU A 88 6.54 -8.29 -5.22
CA GLU A 88 7.45 -7.55 -4.35
C GLU A 88 7.79 -6.14 -4.87
N GLN A 89 7.69 -5.95 -6.19
CA GLN A 89 7.98 -4.67 -6.86
C GLN A 89 6.73 -3.87 -7.17
N ARG A 90 5.54 -4.44 -6.91
CA ARG A 90 4.27 -3.88 -7.34
C ARG A 90 3.96 -2.57 -6.62
N VAL A 91 3.73 -1.55 -7.42
CA VAL A 91 3.13 -0.28 -7.02
C VAL A 91 1.72 -0.23 -7.56
N MET A 92 0.78 0.25 -6.76
CA MET A 92 -0.62 0.33 -7.13
C MET A 92 -1.14 1.74 -6.96
N LEU A 93 -1.89 2.22 -7.94
CA LEU A 93 -2.75 3.39 -7.82
C LEU A 93 -4.15 2.90 -7.42
N LEU A 94 -4.54 3.18 -6.19
CA LEU A 94 -5.87 2.84 -5.69
C LEU A 94 -6.85 3.95 -6.04
N ARG A 95 -7.96 3.58 -6.68
CA ARG A 95 -9.10 4.46 -6.94
C ARG A 95 -10.21 4.14 -5.95
N ALA A 96 -10.47 5.04 -5.02
CA ALA A 96 -11.58 4.93 -4.08
C ALA A 96 -12.75 5.83 -4.51
N ARG A 97 -13.97 5.32 -4.40
CA ARG A 97 -15.20 6.04 -4.70
C ARG A 97 -16.02 6.21 -3.42
N PHE A 98 -16.44 7.41 -3.17
CA PHE A 98 -17.31 7.70 -2.05
C PHE A 98 -18.30 8.83 -2.39
N LEU A 99 -19.59 8.53 -2.34
CA LEU A 99 -20.66 9.39 -2.83
C LEU A 99 -20.37 9.84 -4.27
N LEU A 100 -20.22 11.14 -4.50
CA LEU A 100 -19.91 11.73 -5.81
C LEU A 100 -18.40 11.97 -6.02
N PHE A 101 -17.56 11.57 -5.05
CA PHE A 101 -16.13 11.83 -5.09
C PHE A 101 -15.33 10.59 -5.49
N THR A 102 -14.32 10.80 -6.29
CA THR A 102 -13.32 9.78 -6.62
C THR A 102 -11.95 10.26 -6.14
N PHE A 103 -11.28 9.40 -5.38
CA PHE A 103 -9.94 9.65 -4.82
C PHE A 103 -8.94 8.70 -5.44
N TYR A 104 -7.72 9.19 -5.65
CA TYR A 104 -6.61 8.36 -6.10
C TYR A 104 -5.46 8.48 -5.12
N PHE A 105 -4.88 7.36 -4.74
CA PHE A 105 -3.73 7.34 -3.85
C PHE A 105 -2.81 6.15 -4.15
N GLY A 106 -1.51 6.35 -3.91
CA GLY A 106 -0.49 5.36 -4.18
C GLY A 106 -0.17 4.51 -2.97
N VAL A 107 0.01 3.21 -3.22
CA VAL A 107 0.56 2.26 -2.26
C VAL A 107 1.61 1.39 -2.94
N LYS A 108 2.53 0.85 -2.15
CA LYS A 108 3.58 -0.06 -2.63
C LYS A 108 3.57 -1.32 -1.80
N ILE A 109 3.78 -2.47 -2.45
CA ILE A 109 4.00 -3.72 -1.72
C ILE A 109 5.26 -3.56 -0.86
N SER A 110 5.10 -3.81 0.43
CA SER A 110 6.15 -3.64 1.44
C SER A 110 6.61 -4.96 2.05
N GLY A 111 6.07 -6.07 1.57
CA GLY A 111 6.49 -7.43 1.93
C GLY A 111 5.54 -8.47 1.40
N VAL A 112 6.08 -9.63 1.07
CA VAL A 112 5.35 -10.84 0.67
C VAL A 112 5.60 -11.91 1.72
N VAL A 113 4.59 -12.68 2.04
CA VAL A 113 4.63 -13.81 2.96
C VAL A 113 4.32 -15.07 2.17
N ASP A 114 5.20 -16.07 2.23
CA ASP A 114 5.00 -17.38 1.60
C ASP A 114 5.75 -18.44 2.42
N GLU A 115 5.17 -18.87 3.54
CA GLU A 115 5.87 -19.69 4.52
C GLU A 115 4.92 -20.65 5.26
N GLN A 116 5.52 -21.63 5.94
CA GLN A 116 4.86 -22.37 7.01
C GLN A 116 5.30 -21.81 8.35
N ARG A 117 4.34 -21.57 9.23
CA ARG A 117 4.60 -21.08 10.58
C ARG A 117 3.49 -21.50 11.52
N GLN A 118 3.72 -21.27 12.81
CA GLN A 118 2.63 -21.33 13.80
C GLN A 118 1.73 -20.10 13.62
N GLU A 119 0.44 -20.34 13.49
CA GLU A 119 -0.57 -19.30 13.42
C GLU A 119 -1.68 -19.67 14.40
N ASP A 120 -1.95 -18.80 15.37
CA ASP A 120 -2.85 -19.08 16.49
C ASP A 120 -2.50 -20.38 17.27
N GLY A 121 -1.21 -20.73 17.34
CA GLY A 121 -0.69 -21.93 18.00
C GLY A 121 -0.74 -23.21 17.17
N GLU A 122 -1.18 -23.15 15.91
CA GLU A 122 -1.37 -24.28 15.04
C GLU A 122 -0.45 -24.22 13.79
N PRO A 123 0.13 -25.36 13.35
CA PRO A 123 0.97 -25.37 12.15
C PRO A 123 0.15 -25.01 10.92
N SER A 124 0.57 -23.97 10.24
CA SER A 124 -0.21 -23.38 9.15
C SER A 124 0.65 -23.05 7.94
N ARG A 125 0.09 -23.21 6.75
CA ARG A 125 0.59 -22.65 5.51
C ARG A 125 0.01 -21.25 5.33
N VAL A 126 0.89 -20.25 5.18
CA VAL A 126 0.51 -18.84 5.07
C VAL A 126 1.02 -18.27 3.76
N TRP A 127 0.15 -17.56 3.05
CA TRP A 127 0.51 -16.78 1.89
C TRP A 127 -0.21 -15.45 1.89
N GLY A 128 0.50 -14.41 1.51
CA GLY A 128 -0.10 -13.09 1.37
C GLY A 128 0.91 -12.00 1.13
N TYR A 129 0.48 -10.76 1.32
CA TYR A 129 1.35 -9.60 1.18
C TYR A 129 0.87 -8.42 2.02
N ARG A 130 1.78 -7.47 2.19
CA ARG A 130 1.54 -6.17 2.82
C ARG A 130 1.70 -5.09 1.77
N TYR A 131 0.85 -4.06 1.82
CA TYR A 131 1.19 -2.81 1.19
C TYR A 131 1.18 -1.66 2.19
N ALA A 132 2.04 -0.67 1.94
CA ALA A 132 2.17 0.53 2.74
C ALA A 132 1.91 1.77 1.91
N THR A 133 1.52 2.84 2.58
CA THR A 133 1.22 4.14 1.98
C THR A 133 2.50 4.88 1.57
N LEU A 134 2.43 5.63 0.48
CA LEU A 134 3.52 6.40 -0.08
C LEU A 134 3.48 7.87 0.40
N GLU A 135 4.57 8.60 0.19
CA GLU A 135 4.63 10.05 0.38
C GLU A 135 3.48 10.74 -0.36
N GLY A 136 2.88 11.77 0.26
CA GLY A 136 1.71 12.46 -0.27
C GLY A 136 0.36 11.78 0.02
N HIS A 137 0.34 10.60 0.62
CA HIS A 137 -0.89 9.95 1.06
C HIS A 137 -1.45 10.65 2.32
N PHE A 138 -2.77 10.85 2.37
CA PHE A 138 -3.46 11.50 3.48
C PHE A 138 -3.48 10.68 4.78
N GLU A 139 -3.13 9.41 4.70
CA GLU A 139 -3.00 8.47 5.80
C GLU A 139 -1.60 7.85 5.80
N ARG A 140 -1.11 7.47 6.97
CA ARG A 140 0.12 6.70 7.13
C ARG A 140 -0.27 5.33 7.64
N GLY A 141 0.19 4.28 6.99
CA GLY A 141 -0.19 2.94 7.44
C GLY A 141 0.25 1.83 6.52
N GLN A 142 0.01 0.63 7.00
CA GLN A 142 0.21 -0.61 6.28
C GLN A 142 -1.00 -1.50 6.49
N ILE A 143 -1.37 -2.23 5.46
CA ILE A 143 -2.37 -3.28 5.55
C ILE A 143 -1.76 -4.60 5.07
N GLU A 144 -2.06 -5.67 5.77
CA GLU A 144 -1.65 -7.03 5.49
C GLU A 144 -2.87 -7.86 5.12
N PHE A 145 -2.72 -8.66 4.08
CA PHE A 145 -3.71 -9.64 3.63
C PHE A 145 -3.07 -11.01 3.63
N LEU A 146 -3.64 -11.94 4.37
CA LEU A 146 -3.12 -13.30 4.48
C LEU A 146 -4.20 -14.33 4.16
N ILE A 147 -3.83 -15.35 3.42
CA ILE A 147 -4.55 -16.62 3.34
C ILE A 147 -3.81 -17.60 4.25
N VAL A 148 -4.51 -18.15 5.20
CA VAL A 148 -3.97 -19.06 6.21
C VAL A 148 -4.71 -20.39 6.09
N LYS A 149 -3.97 -21.48 5.92
CA LYS A 149 -4.51 -22.84 6.00
C LYS A 149 -3.88 -23.56 7.19
N ASN A 150 -4.70 -23.98 8.13
CA ASN A 150 -4.29 -24.88 9.18
C ASN A 150 -3.99 -26.27 8.60
N LEU A 151 -2.79 -26.78 8.84
CA LEU A 151 -2.34 -28.04 8.26
C LEU A 151 -2.91 -29.29 8.96
N GLN A 152 -3.42 -29.15 10.17
CA GLN A 152 -4.05 -30.25 10.89
C GLN A 152 -5.54 -30.34 10.57
N SER A 153 -6.29 -29.24 10.81
CA SER A 153 -7.74 -29.25 10.62
C SER A 153 -8.19 -29.03 9.18
N GLY A 154 -7.33 -28.45 8.32
CA GLY A 154 -7.68 -28.06 6.97
C GLY A 154 -8.52 -26.79 6.87
N THR A 155 -8.75 -26.09 7.99
CA THR A 155 -9.44 -24.79 7.99
C THR A 155 -8.67 -23.77 7.16
N VAL A 156 -9.35 -23.04 6.29
CA VAL A 156 -8.76 -21.97 5.47
C VAL A 156 -9.41 -20.64 5.85
N LYS A 157 -8.59 -19.64 6.11
CA LYS A 157 -9.05 -18.29 6.49
C LYS A 157 -8.45 -17.22 5.60
N PHE A 158 -9.22 -16.16 5.37
CA PHE A 158 -8.71 -14.89 4.87
C PHE A 158 -8.64 -13.88 6.00
N LYS A 159 -7.45 -13.34 6.27
CA LYS A 159 -7.20 -12.37 7.34
C LYS A 159 -6.80 -11.02 6.74
N ILE A 160 -7.31 -9.94 7.32
CA ILE A 160 -6.95 -8.55 7.03
C ILE A 160 -6.50 -7.91 8.33
N SER A 161 -5.24 -7.46 8.39
CA SER A 161 -4.70 -6.72 9.52
C SER A 161 -4.18 -5.37 9.06
N ALA A 162 -4.46 -4.32 9.79
CA ALA A 162 -3.99 -2.98 9.42
C ALA A 162 -3.56 -2.19 10.65
N PHE A 163 -2.61 -1.31 10.44
CA PHE A 163 -2.36 -0.20 11.33
C PHE A 163 -2.29 1.08 10.53
N SER A 164 -2.96 2.11 11.04
CA SER A 164 -3.00 3.39 10.35
C SER A 164 -3.12 4.57 11.30
N LYS A 165 -2.63 5.72 10.84
CA LYS A 165 -2.77 7.00 11.52
C LYS A 165 -3.04 8.07 10.49
N THR A 166 -4.01 8.93 10.76
CA THR A 166 -4.31 10.07 9.88
C THR A 166 -3.07 10.96 9.75
N GLY A 167 -2.65 11.22 8.52
CA GLY A 167 -1.60 12.15 8.18
C GLY A 167 -2.09 13.59 8.16
N THR A 168 -1.20 14.50 7.74
CA THR A 168 -1.57 15.92 7.56
C THR A 168 -2.35 16.09 6.26
N ILE A 169 -3.64 16.37 6.37
CA ILE A 169 -4.50 16.66 5.21
C ILE A 169 -4.53 18.19 5.02
N GLN A 170 -3.89 18.68 3.95
CA GLN A 170 -3.78 20.10 3.67
C GLN A 170 -5.15 20.71 3.28
N ASN A 171 -5.98 19.98 2.54
CA ASN A 171 -7.28 20.45 2.11
C ASN A 171 -8.33 20.23 3.18
N ILE A 172 -8.96 21.33 3.67
CA ILE A 172 -9.94 21.34 4.76
C ILE A 172 -11.18 20.48 4.44
N PHE A 173 -11.65 20.47 3.19
CA PHE A 173 -12.83 19.69 2.79
C PHE A 173 -12.56 18.19 2.84
N TYR A 174 -11.38 17.76 2.38
CA TYR A 174 -10.97 16.36 2.50
C TYR A 174 -10.73 15.95 3.95
N ARG A 175 -10.17 16.84 4.77
CA ARG A 175 -9.99 16.62 6.21
C ARG A 175 -11.31 16.39 6.93
N ILE A 176 -12.33 17.22 6.66
CA ILE A 176 -13.66 17.07 7.24
C ILE A 176 -14.34 15.79 6.73
N GLY A 177 -14.30 15.53 5.43
CA GLY A 177 -14.87 14.32 4.84
C GLY A 177 -14.23 13.06 5.39
N PHE A 178 -12.90 13.02 5.51
CA PHE A 178 -12.18 11.88 6.06
C PHE A 178 -12.44 11.68 7.56
N ALA A 179 -12.50 12.76 8.34
CA ALA A 179 -12.82 12.68 9.77
C ALA A 179 -14.24 12.13 10.03
N LEU A 180 -15.20 12.49 9.18
CA LEU A 180 -16.60 12.06 9.34
C LEU A 180 -16.85 10.64 8.83
N PHE A 181 -16.18 10.22 7.76
CA PHE A 181 -16.52 9.01 7.03
C PHE A 181 -15.38 8.00 6.91
N GLY A 182 -14.11 8.42 7.09
CA GLY A 182 -12.94 7.57 6.84
C GLY A 182 -12.98 6.24 7.59
N ARG A 183 -13.26 6.27 8.89
CA ARG A 183 -13.35 5.06 9.71
C ARG A 183 -14.49 4.12 9.28
N ARG A 184 -15.66 4.67 8.96
CA ARG A 184 -16.80 3.87 8.47
C ARG A 184 -16.48 3.22 7.12
N LEU A 185 -15.75 3.92 6.25
CA LEU A 185 -15.31 3.38 4.97
C LEU A 185 -14.29 2.26 5.13
N GLN A 186 -13.34 2.39 6.06
CA GLN A 186 -12.37 1.33 6.37
C GLN A 186 -13.06 0.06 6.86
N VAL A 187 -13.99 0.17 7.81
CA VAL A 187 -14.78 -0.96 8.32
C VAL A 187 -15.64 -1.58 7.19
N ARG A 188 -16.29 -0.75 6.38
CA ARG A 188 -17.07 -1.22 5.23
C ARG A 188 -16.20 -1.94 4.22
N PHE A 189 -15.04 -1.37 3.89
CA PHE A 189 -14.05 -2.01 3.01
C PHE A 189 -13.67 -3.40 3.52
N ALA A 190 -13.25 -3.51 4.79
CA ALA A 190 -12.84 -4.78 5.36
C ALA A 190 -13.96 -5.82 5.29
N ARG A 191 -15.16 -5.51 5.80
CA ARG A 191 -16.29 -6.44 5.82
C ARG A 191 -16.73 -6.89 4.42
N GLN A 192 -16.83 -5.95 3.49
CA GLN A 192 -17.23 -6.28 2.11
C GLN A 192 -16.13 -7.04 1.37
N SER A 193 -14.86 -6.78 1.67
CA SER A 193 -13.73 -7.53 1.12
C SER A 193 -13.73 -8.98 1.60
N LEU A 194 -14.02 -9.23 2.88
CA LEU A 194 -14.16 -10.59 3.40
C LEU A 194 -15.30 -11.34 2.70
N ALA A 195 -16.49 -10.76 2.67
CA ALA A 195 -17.66 -11.37 2.03
C ALA A 195 -17.44 -11.62 0.53
N ARG A 196 -16.75 -10.69 -0.16
CA ARG A 196 -16.43 -10.87 -1.57
C ARG A 196 -15.37 -11.95 -1.79
N MET A 197 -14.34 -12.05 -0.94
CA MET A 197 -13.37 -13.14 -0.98
C MET A 197 -14.07 -14.50 -0.85
N GLN A 198 -14.93 -14.66 0.15
CA GLN A 198 -15.71 -15.90 0.35
C GLN A 198 -16.50 -16.27 -0.91
N ARG A 199 -17.23 -15.32 -1.50
CA ARG A 199 -18.02 -15.54 -2.71
C ARG A 199 -17.15 -15.95 -3.89
N LEU A 200 -16.05 -15.22 -4.16
CA LEU A 200 -15.17 -15.52 -5.30
C LEU A 200 -14.48 -16.87 -5.17
N VAL A 201 -14.07 -17.27 -3.96
CA VAL A 201 -13.50 -18.59 -3.71
C VAL A 201 -14.56 -19.68 -3.90
N PHE A 202 -15.76 -19.49 -3.37
CA PHE A 202 -16.85 -20.42 -3.54
C PHE A 202 -17.19 -20.62 -5.03
N GLU A 203 -17.33 -19.54 -5.79
CA GLU A 203 -17.58 -19.57 -7.24
C GLU A 203 -16.46 -20.33 -7.99
N ALA A 204 -15.19 -20.08 -7.64
CA ALA A 204 -14.06 -20.76 -8.26
C ALA A 204 -14.07 -22.27 -8.05
N LEU A 205 -14.40 -22.72 -6.84
CA LEU A 205 -14.46 -24.14 -6.50
C LEU A 205 -15.62 -24.86 -7.23
N HIS A 206 -16.75 -24.18 -7.43
CA HIS A 206 -17.92 -24.77 -8.07
C HIS A 206 -17.85 -24.78 -9.60
N THR A 207 -17.18 -23.80 -10.19
CA THR A 207 -17.10 -23.66 -11.66
C THR A 207 -15.84 -24.28 -12.25
N GLY A 208 -14.87 -24.66 -11.41
CA GLY A 208 -13.54 -25.09 -11.86
C GLY A 208 -12.76 -24.01 -12.61
N ARG A 209 -13.30 -22.78 -12.66
CA ARG A 209 -12.65 -21.64 -13.30
C ARG A 209 -11.89 -20.85 -12.25
N THR A 210 -10.64 -20.58 -12.53
CA THR A 210 -9.92 -19.56 -11.72
C THR A 210 -10.66 -18.23 -11.85
N PRO A 211 -10.74 -17.41 -10.79
CA PRO A 211 -11.50 -16.16 -10.80
C PRO A 211 -11.04 -15.09 -11.80
N HIS A 212 -10.36 -15.47 -12.87
CA HIS A 212 -9.96 -14.56 -13.96
C HIS A 212 -11.14 -13.97 -14.75
N ASP A 213 -12.34 -14.54 -14.61
CA ASP A 213 -13.52 -14.18 -15.40
C ASP A 213 -14.43 -13.11 -14.78
N GLY A 214 -13.98 -12.42 -13.74
CA GLY A 214 -14.69 -11.23 -13.26
C GLY A 214 -14.39 -10.00 -14.14
N PRO A 215 -15.21 -8.92 -14.07
CA PRO A 215 -14.93 -7.72 -14.83
C PRO A 215 -13.50 -7.29 -14.56
N PRO A 216 -12.73 -6.92 -15.60
CA PRO A 216 -11.37 -6.46 -15.45
C PRO A 216 -11.35 -5.29 -14.45
N VAL A 217 -10.21 -5.06 -13.83
CA VAL A 217 -9.91 -3.77 -13.21
C VAL A 217 -10.44 -2.72 -14.18
N GLN A 218 -11.53 -2.01 -13.81
CA GLN A 218 -12.19 -1.11 -14.77
C GLN A 218 -11.18 -0.08 -15.23
N THR A 219 -10.81 -0.14 -16.50
CA THR A 219 -10.19 0.96 -17.21
C THR A 219 -11.13 2.14 -17.08
N ALA A 220 -10.66 3.20 -16.42
CA ALA A 220 -11.32 4.48 -16.57
C ALA A 220 -11.17 4.87 -18.04
N THR A 221 -12.27 4.90 -18.76
CA THR A 221 -12.33 5.45 -20.10
C THR A 221 -11.76 6.86 -20.05
N ALA A 222 -10.95 7.24 -21.04
CA ALA A 222 -10.28 8.53 -21.17
C ALA A 222 -11.19 9.77 -21.24
N ALA A 223 -12.45 9.65 -20.87
CA ALA A 223 -13.52 10.62 -21.04
C ALA A 223 -13.89 11.38 -19.75
N ASP A 224 -13.01 11.43 -18.74
CA ASP A 224 -13.30 12.25 -17.56
C ASP A 224 -12.28 13.41 -17.45
N PRO A 225 -12.50 14.54 -18.15
CA PRO A 225 -11.64 15.72 -18.04
C PRO A 225 -11.67 16.37 -16.64
N GLU A 226 -12.73 16.17 -15.86
CA GLU A 226 -12.82 16.65 -14.47
C GLU A 226 -11.86 15.97 -13.48
N ALA A 227 -11.43 14.74 -13.80
CA ALA A 227 -10.46 14.04 -12.98
C ALA A 227 -9.05 14.67 -13.06
N ARG A 228 -8.77 15.42 -14.11
CA ARG A 228 -7.45 16.02 -14.36
C ARG A 228 -7.19 17.23 -13.44
N ASP A 229 -8.20 18.08 -13.25
CA ASP A 229 -8.06 19.30 -12.43
C ASP A 229 -8.16 19.03 -10.93
N LYS A 230 -8.92 18.02 -10.52
CA LYS A 230 -9.05 17.65 -9.09
C LYS A 230 -7.81 16.96 -8.52
N LEU A 231 -6.92 16.40 -9.37
CA LEU A 231 -5.69 15.72 -8.96
C LEU A 231 -4.55 16.67 -8.63
N THR A 232 -4.51 17.86 -9.21
CA THR A 232 -3.56 18.91 -8.86
C THR A 232 -3.82 19.45 -7.44
N ALA A 233 -5.05 19.33 -6.94
CA ALA A 233 -5.43 19.71 -5.58
C ALA A 233 -5.08 18.66 -4.51
N LEU A 234 -4.65 17.44 -4.88
CA LEU A 234 -4.38 16.32 -3.97
C LEU A 234 -2.88 16.13 -3.64
N GLY A 235 -2.04 17.17 -3.90
CA GLY A 235 -0.66 17.16 -3.41
C GLY A 235 0.30 16.27 -4.22
N ALA A 236 0.09 16.12 -5.52
CA ALA A 236 1.20 15.74 -6.38
C ALA A 236 2.27 16.84 -6.30
N PRO A 237 3.55 16.53 -6.07
CA PRO A 237 4.61 17.54 -6.09
C PRO A 237 4.54 18.27 -7.44
N PRO A 238 4.73 19.61 -7.47
CA PRO A 238 4.74 20.35 -8.72
C PRO A 238 5.82 19.73 -9.61
N ALA A 239 5.44 19.43 -10.84
CA ALA A 239 6.40 19.03 -11.86
C ALA A 239 7.51 20.09 -11.89
N ALA A 240 8.77 19.67 -11.78
CA ALA A 240 9.92 20.55 -11.82
C ALA A 240 9.78 21.49 -13.02
N GLY A 241 9.53 22.76 -12.73
CA GLY A 241 9.34 23.80 -13.72
C GLY A 241 10.64 23.98 -14.51
N SER A 242 10.52 23.80 -15.82
CA SER A 242 11.51 24.30 -16.76
C SER A 242 11.63 25.82 -16.59
N SER A 243 12.77 26.26 -16.05
CA SER A 243 13.14 27.68 -16.04
C SER A 243 13.24 28.20 -17.46
N PRO A 244 12.66 29.35 -17.77
CA PRO A 244 12.93 30.01 -19.05
C PRO A 244 14.33 30.59 -19.03
N ALA A 245 15.08 30.31 -20.09
CA ALA A 245 16.36 30.92 -20.38
C ALA A 245 16.20 32.44 -20.47
N SER A 246 16.93 33.20 -19.63
CA SER A 246 17.11 34.62 -19.79
C SER A 246 18.49 34.88 -20.41
N SER A 247 18.45 35.55 -21.54
CA SER A 247 19.53 35.96 -22.39
C SER A 247 20.50 36.93 -21.73
N ALA A 248 21.73 36.80 -22.18
CA ALA A 248 22.97 37.53 -21.86
C ALA A 248 22.86 39.05 -21.80
N VAL A 249 23.63 39.65 -20.88
CA VAL A 249 24.42 40.85 -21.15
C VAL A 249 25.77 40.78 -20.36
N SER A 250 26.82 41.07 -21.10
CA SER A 250 28.22 41.07 -20.75
C SER A 250 28.64 42.14 -19.76
N GLY A 251 29.72 41.90 -18.98
CA GLY A 251 30.43 42.90 -18.22
C GLY A 251 31.47 42.31 -17.25
N ASN A 252 32.70 42.18 -17.66
CA ASN A 252 33.92 41.98 -16.87
C ASN A 252 34.65 43.37 -16.73
N PRO A 253 35.65 43.65 -15.87
CA PRO A 253 36.45 42.81 -14.98
C PRO A 253 36.79 43.43 -13.58
N SER A 254 37.37 42.68 -12.68
CA SER A 254 38.57 43.07 -11.85
C SER A 254 38.68 42.25 -10.56
N SER A 255 39.72 41.45 -10.46
CA SER A 255 40.33 40.96 -9.20
C SER A 255 41.25 42.04 -8.66
N PRO A 256 41.94 41.99 -7.47
CA PRO A 256 42.27 40.83 -6.62
C PRO A 256 42.21 41.10 -5.09
N HIS A 257 42.28 40.10 -4.23
CA HIS A 257 43.23 39.95 -3.09
C HIS A 257 42.75 38.85 -2.09
N ALA A 258 43.58 37.84 -1.89
CA ALA A 258 43.68 37.06 -0.67
C ALA A 258 44.71 37.75 0.27
N PRO A 259 44.90 37.42 1.55
CA PRO A 259 45.00 36.07 2.15
C PRO A 259 44.48 35.95 3.61
N GLY A 260 44.52 34.76 4.19
CA GLY A 260 44.51 34.56 5.64
C GLY A 260 43.88 33.27 6.19
N ASN A 261 44.74 32.25 6.32
CA ASN A 261 44.48 31.09 7.20
C ASN A 261 45.04 31.43 8.61
N PRO A 262 44.46 30.93 9.70
CA PRO A 262 45.13 29.82 10.36
C PRO A 262 44.22 28.74 11.04
N SER A 263 44.62 27.50 10.85
CA SER A 263 44.72 26.35 11.78
C SER A 263 44.01 26.40 13.15
N GLY A 264 43.20 25.37 13.41
CA GLY A 264 42.72 24.98 14.74
C GLY A 264 42.34 23.49 14.77
N THR A 265 43.18 22.72 15.46
CA THR A 265 43.13 21.26 15.71
C THR A 265 41.92 20.85 16.57
N PRO A 266 41.29 19.68 16.37
CA PRO A 266 40.25 19.18 17.25
C PRO A 266 40.78 18.37 18.44
N PRO A 267 40.10 18.35 19.61
CA PRO A 267 40.52 17.55 20.75
C PRO A 267 39.99 16.10 20.69
N SER A 268 40.77 15.19 21.24
CA SER A 268 40.64 13.76 21.36
C SER A 268 39.50 13.32 22.30
N PRO A 269 38.96 12.09 22.15
CA PRO A 269 37.81 11.60 22.92
C PRO A 269 38.19 11.04 24.31
N ALA A 270 37.27 11.20 25.26
CA ALA A 270 37.39 10.74 26.64
C ALA A 270 36.99 9.27 26.79
N LYS A 271 37.67 8.58 27.73
CA LYS A 271 37.63 7.18 28.12
C LYS A 271 36.36 6.85 28.98
N PRO A 272 35.74 5.68 28.86
CA PRO A 272 34.61 5.29 29.70
C PRO A 272 35.02 4.79 31.09
N PRO A 273 34.15 4.87 32.10
CA PRO A 273 34.45 4.39 33.44
C PRO A 273 34.19 2.89 33.62
N GLU A 274 35.00 2.30 34.48
CA GLU A 274 35.07 0.89 34.84
C GLU A 274 33.89 0.46 35.73
N THR A 275 33.43 -0.75 35.48
CA THR A 275 32.49 -1.53 36.28
C THR A 275 33.10 -1.96 37.61
N ARG A 276 32.34 -1.83 38.70
CA ARG A 276 32.53 -2.58 39.94
C ARG A 276 31.27 -3.37 40.27
N THR A 277 31.46 -4.68 40.28
CA THR A 277 30.57 -5.63 40.98
C THR A 277 30.99 -5.71 42.46
N PRO A 278 30.10 -6.00 43.40
CA PRO A 278 29.82 -7.36 43.82
C PRO A 278 28.38 -7.79 43.63
#